data_baf9ac48e172b844b03371d41ae39ee3
#
_entry.id   baf9ac48e172b844b03371d41ae39ee3
#
_cell.length_a   1.000
_cell.length_b   1.000
_cell.length_c   1.000
_cell.angle_alpha   90.00
_cell.angle_beta   90.00
_cell.angle_gamma   90.00
#
_symmetry.space_group_name_H-M   'P 1'
#
loop_
_entity.id
_entity.type
_entity.pdbx_description
1 polymer ?
#
loop_
_entity_poly.entity_id
_entity_poly.type
_entity_poly.pdbx_seq_one_letter_code
_entity_poly.pdbx_strand_id
1 'polypeptide(L)'
;MTDAERSQEANGIWLCRTCHKKVDDDPNSFSAELLFEWKQSHTRKIADGLGKTDAGFRERADRERLKGFEASSSLARQIVLDKPLFWEYNLTAELLRSGFAHIKFKYEALKQGFYALPVARIDSDDFADWADVQMRNIVNQIEAIKLAGTVGLLEAWGPPGQPGQERDILQITQFIIDAAEHLLKTEEVVRFLKPPSHFEKVQELYIGIAGRQLEELFKIPDWIISKTSDENLAPGDHILKLVFDMPDGWVEQVIKAYNEAVDSA
;
A
#
# COMPACT_ATOMS: atom_id res chain seq x y z
N MET A 1 -32.00 24.02 -53.00
CA MET A 1 -31.91 22.94 -51.99
C MET A 1 -32.94 21.88 -52.40
N THR A 2 -32.52 20.67 -52.70
CA THR A 2 -33.39 19.54 -53.04
C THR A 2 -34.07 19.01 -51.80
N ASP A 3 -35.15 18.22 -51.96
CA ASP A 3 -35.84 17.62 -50.80
C ASP A 3 -34.91 16.63 -50.04
N ALA A 4 -33.98 15.99 -50.73
CA ALA A 4 -32.96 15.14 -50.11
C ALA A 4 -31.97 15.93 -49.25
N GLU A 5 -31.58 17.14 -49.66
CA GLU A 5 -30.71 18.01 -48.87
C GLU A 5 -31.44 18.56 -47.65
N ARG A 6 -32.74 18.87 -47.76
CA ARG A 6 -33.57 19.34 -46.64
C ARG A 6 -33.72 18.28 -45.53
N SER A 7 -33.76 17.00 -45.89
CA SER A 7 -33.93 15.88 -44.98
C SER A 7 -32.65 15.45 -44.27
N GLN A 8 -31.49 16.06 -44.55
CA GLN A 8 -30.22 15.71 -43.88
C GLN A 8 -30.20 16.23 -42.45
N GLU A 9 -29.65 15.43 -41.54
CA GLU A 9 -29.48 15.74 -40.13
C GLU A 9 -28.71 17.08 -39.91
N ALA A 10 -27.79 17.41 -40.82
CA ALA A 10 -27.07 18.69 -40.79
C ALA A 10 -28.01 19.89 -40.87
N ASN A 11 -29.15 19.76 -41.52
CA ASN A 11 -30.14 20.86 -41.71
C ASN A 11 -31.27 20.82 -40.65
N GLY A 12 -31.31 19.82 -39.79
CA GLY A 12 -32.28 19.71 -38.70
C GLY A 12 -31.94 20.59 -37.50
N ILE A 13 -32.93 21.26 -36.93
CA ILE A 13 -32.86 21.92 -35.62
C ILE A 13 -34.00 21.48 -34.75
N TRP A 14 -33.68 21.07 -33.49
CA TRP A 14 -34.69 20.71 -32.51
C TRP A 14 -35.18 21.96 -31.76
N LEU A 15 -36.45 22.29 -31.87
CA LEU A 15 -37.09 23.39 -31.18
C LEU A 15 -38.21 22.87 -30.25
N CYS A 16 -38.38 23.56 -29.11
CA CYS A 16 -39.56 23.27 -28.29
C CYS A 16 -40.82 23.75 -29.05
N ARG A 17 -41.98 23.19 -28.64
CA ARG A 17 -43.29 23.47 -29.32
C ARG A 17 -43.58 24.99 -29.51
N THR A 18 -43.20 25.80 -28.52
CA THR A 18 -43.42 27.24 -28.57
C THR A 18 -42.46 27.94 -29.58
N CYS A 19 -41.22 27.52 -29.60
CA CYS A 19 -40.21 28.09 -30.52
C CYS A 19 -40.46 27.64 -31.96
N HIS A 20 -40.84 26.37 -32.19
CA HIS A 20 -41.21 25.85 -33.49
C HIS A 20 -42.36 26.68 -34.10
N LYS A 21 -43.43 26.89 -33.32
CA LYS A 21 -44.59 27.69 -33.78
C LYS A 21 -44.21 29.13 -34.14
N LYS A 22 -43.31 29.79 -33.36
CA LYS A 22 -42.86 31.15 -33.66
C LYS A 22 -42.06 31.22 -34.96
N VAL A 23 -41.22 30.23 -35.22
CA VAL A 23 -40.42 30.16 -36.46
C VAL A 23 -41.31 29.92 -37.66
N ASP A 24 -42.34 29.09 -37.54
CA ASP A 24 -43.29 28.80 -38.63
C ASP A 24 -44.23 29.99 -38.91
N ASP A 25 -44.64 30.69 -37.85
CA ASP A 25 -45.59 31.84 -37.99
C ASP A 25 -44.89 33.09 -38.59
N ASP A 26 -43.55 33.24 -38.44
CA ASP A 26 -42.80 34.39 -38.96
C ASP A 26 -41.44 34.01 -39.56
N PRO A 27 -41.45 33.34 -40.74
CA PRO A 27 -40.19 32.91 -41.39
C PRO A 27 -39.25 34.07 -41.80
N ASN A 28 -39.75 35.28 -41.91
CA ASN A 28 -38.94 36.45 -42.31
C ASN A 28 -38.07 36.95 -41.13
N SER A 29 -38.55 36.82 -39.91
CA SER A 29 -37.81 37.21 -38.72
C SER A 29 -36.86 36.08 -38.23
N PHE A 30 -37.00 34.86 -38.69
CA PHE A 30 -36.18 33.71 -38.35
C PHE A 30 -35.44 33.19 -39.59
N SER A 31 -34.41 33.87 -40.03
CA SER A 31 -33.64 33.45 -41.20
C SER A 31 -32.89 32.15 -40.97
N ALA A 32 -32.53 31.44 -42.05
CA ALA A 32 -31.79 30.19 -41.98
C ALA A 32 -30.45 30.40 -41.23
N GLU A 33 -29.78 31.53 -41.44
CA GLU A 33 -28.53 31.87 -40.76
C GLU A 33 -28.72 31.99 -39.26
N LEU A 34 -29.79 32.63 -38.79
CA LEU A 34 -30.11 32.77 -37.37
C LEU A 34 -30.39 31.39 -36.73
N LEU A 35 -31.09 30.52 -37.43
CA LEU A 35 -31.39 29.16 -36.95
C LEU A 35 -30.12 28.33 -36.88
N PHE A 36 -29.17 28.46 -37.82
CA PHE A 36 -27.86 27.78 -37.74
C PHE A 36 -27.02 28.31 -36.60
N GLU A 37 -26.98 29.59 -36.32
CA GLU A 37 -26.31 30.16 -35.16
C GLU A 37 -26.87 29.60 -33.83
N TRP A 38 -28.19 29.49 -33.72
CA TRP A 38 -28.87 28.89 -32.58
C TRP A 38 -28.46 27.44 -32.40
N LYS A 39 -28.49 26.65 -33.47
CA LYS A 39 -28.04 25.25 -33.45
C LYS A 39 -26.60 25.13 -32.96
N GLN A 40 -25.67 25.92 -33.54
CA GLN A 40 -24.25 25.89 -33.13
C GLN A 40 -24.05 26.30 -31.69
N SER A 41 -24.70 27.37 -31.24
CA SER A 41 -24.63 27.88 -29.88
C SER A 41 -25.17 26.83 -28.88
N HIS A 42 -26.28 26.16 -29.20
CA HIS A 42 -26.86 25.13 -28.37
C HIS A 42 -25.97 23.90 -28.31
N THR A 43 -25.48 23.42 -29.44
CA THR A 43 -24.54 22.27 -29.50
C THR A 43 -23.29 22.54 -28.68
N ARG A 44 -22.70 23.74 -28.75
CA ARG A 44 -21.53 24.14 -27.97
C ARG A 44 -21.84 24.16 -26.47
N LYS A 45 -22.99 24.74 -26.07
CA LYS A 45 -23.41 24.74 -24.65
C LYS A 45 -23.61 23.35 -24.08
N ILE A 46 -24.19 22.42 -24.88
CA ILE A 46 -24.37 21.03 -24.47
C ILE A 46 -23.00 20.33 -24.33
N ALA A 47 -22.11 20.48 -25.32
CA ALA A 47 -20.78 19.91 -25.28
C ALA A 47 -19.98 20.41 -24.08
N ASP A 48 -20.00 21.72 -23.80
CA ASP A 48 -19.34 22.34 -22.64
C ASP A 48 -19.98 21.86 -21.33
N GLY A 49 -21.30 21.67 -21.31
CA GLY A 49 -22.04 21.17 -20.14
C GLY A 49 -21.72 19.70 -19.85
N LEU A 50 -21.68 18.84 -20.87
CA LEU A 50 -21.30 17.44 -20.74
C LEU A 50 -19.85 17.28 -20.27
N GLY A 51 -18.91 18.05 -20.83
CA GLY A 51 -17.52 18.02 -20.40
C GLY A 51 -17.33 18.41 -18.94
N LYS A 52 -18.04 19.45 -18.47
CA LYS A 52 -18.01 19.87 -17.06
C LYS A 52 -18.63 18.84 -16.12
N THR A 53 -19.73 18.20 -16.55
CA THR A 53 -20.39 17.16 -15.77
C THR A 53 -19.51 15.93 -15.67
N ASP A 54 -18.88 15.50 -16.77
CA ASP A 54 -17.94 14.35 -16.79
C ASP A 54 -16.71 14.63 -15.91
N ALA A 55 -16.11 15.83 -15.99
CA ALA A 55 -15.01 16.21 -15.11
C ALA A 55 -15.41 16.17 -13.64
N GLY A 56 -16.59 16.63 -13.27
CA GLY A 56 -17.08 16.58 -11.89
C GLY A 56 -17.36 15.16 -11.39
N PHE A 57 -17.83 14.26 -12.27
CA PHE A 57 -17.99 12.85 -11.93
C PHE A 57 -16.65 12.15 -11.77
N ARG A 58 -15.68 12.40 -12.65
CA ARG A 58 -14.32 11.85 -12.53
C ARG A 58 -13.66 12.32 -11.24
N GLU A 59 -13.70 13.61 -10.94
CA GLU A 59 -13.12 14.15 -9.70
C GLU A 59 -13.72 13.50 -8.44
N ARG A 60 -15.03 13.28 -8.41
CA ARG A 60 -15.70 12.59 -7.29
C ARG A 60 -15.29 11.12 -7.20
N ALA A 61 -15.22 10.42 -8.32
CA ALA A 61 -14.81 9.02 -8.38
C ALA A 61 -13.35 8.87 -7.92
N ASP A 62 -12.46 9.76 -8.38
CA ASP A 62 -11.05 9.78 -7.99
C ASP A 62 -10.88 10.09 -6.50
N ARG A 63 -11.64 11.05 -5.97
CA ARG A 63 -11.65 11.35 -4.54
C ARG A 63 -12.11 10.17 -3.69
N GLU A 64 -13.14 9.43 -4.14
CA GLU A 64 -13.62 8.24 -3.43
C GLU A 64 -12.59 7.09 -3.47
N ARG A 65 -11.93 6.89 -4.61
CA ARG A 65 -10.84 5.91 -4.75
C ARG A 65 -9.65 6.23 -3.86
N LEU A 66 -9.30 7.52 -3.74
CA LEU A 66 -8.18 7.96 -2.91
C LEU A 66 -8.52 8.03 -1.42
N LYS A 67 -9.75 7.75 -1.03
CA LYS A 67 -10.16 7.74 0.36
C LYS A 67 -9.41 6.64 1.13
N GLY A 68 -8.66 7.05 2.15
CA GLY A 68 -7.75 6.18 2.92
C GLY A 68 -6.28 6.25 2.44
N PHE A 69 -6.00 6.86 1.27
CA PHE A 69 -4.65 7.02 0.75
C PHE A 69 -4.07 8.44 0.94
N GLU A 70 -4.69 9.24 1.80
CA GLU A 70 -4.30 10.65 2.03
C GLU A 70 -2.85 10.77 2.55
N ALA A 71 -2.45 9.83 3.40
CA ALA A 71 -1.09 9.76 3.95
C ALA A 71 -0.09 8.98 3.07
N SER A 72 -0.56 8.35 1.97
CA SER A 72 0.29 7.57 1.09
C SER A 72 1.12 8.45 0.15
N SER A 73 2.19 7.90 -0.41
CA SER A 73 3.05 8.59 -1.38
C SER A 73 2.26 9.04 -2.61
N SER A 74 2.80 10.04 -3.33
CA SER A 74 2.19 10.48 -4.60
C SER A 74 2.14 9.36 -5.64
N LEU A 75 3.15 8.50 -5.66
CA LEU A 75 3.21 7.34 -6.55
C LEU A 75 2.12 6.31 -6.21
N ALA A 76 1.91 5.98 -4.93
CA ALA A 76 0.84 5.07 -4.52
C ALA A 76 -0.53 5.60 -4.97
N ARG A 77 -0.80 6.89 -4.77
CA ARG A 77 -2.04 7.52 -5.22
C ARG A 77 -2.21 7.49 -6.73
N GLN A 78 -1.13 7.72 -7.48
CA GLN A 78 -1.15 7.61 -8.93
C GLN A 78 -1.46 6.19 -9.39
N ILE A 79 -0.83 5.16 -8.78
CA ILE A 79 -1.10 3.75 -9.09
C ILE A 79 -2.59 3.41 -8.86
N VAL A 80 -3.20 3.90 -7.77
CA VAL A 80 -4.63 3.70 -7.47
C VAL A 80 -5.54 4.30 -8.55
N LEU A 81 -5.19 5.49 -9.08
CA LEU A 81 -5.98 6.17 -10.11
C LEU A 81 -5.82 5.54 -11.49
N ASP A 82 -4.59 5.30 -11.90
CA ASP A 82 -4.24 4.89 -13.27
C ASP A 82 -4.37 3.37 -13.49
N LYS A 83 -4.21 2.58 -12.43
CA LYS A 83 -4.24 1.09 -12.46
C LYS A 83 -3.45 0.51 -13.63
N PRO A 84 -2.13 0.79 -13.74
CA PRO A 84 -1.30 0.24 -14.80
C PRO A 84 -1.21 -1.29 -14.70
N LEU A 85 -0.62 -1.95 -15.70
CA LEU A 85 -0.34 -3.38 -15.64
C LEU A 85 0.41 -3.72 -14.34
N PHE A 86 -0.02 -4.80 -13.64
CA PHE A 86 0.51 -5.21 -12.33
C PHE A 86 0.31 -4.18 -11.21
N TRP A 87 -0.73 -3.35 -11.30
CA TRP A 87 -0.96 -2.27 -10.35
C TRP A 87 -1.10 -2.77 -8.90
N GLU A 88 -1.70 -3.94 -8.67
CA GLU A 88 -1.86 -4.53 -7.33
C GLU A 88 -0.50 -4.77 -6.66
N TYR A 89 0.41 -5.39 -7.42
CA TYR A 89 1.77 -5.69 -6.96
C TYR A 89 2.58 -4.40 -6.78
N ASN A 90 2.49 -3.49 -7.75
CA ASN A 90 3.19 -2.20 -7.69
C ASN A 90 2.69 -1.33 -6.53
N LEU A 91 1.39 -1.33 -6.24
CA LEU A 91 0.81 -0.64 -5.09
C LEU A 91 1.32 -1.27 -3.79
N THR A 92 1.32 -2.60 -3.67
CA THR A 92 1.86 -3.32 -2.52
C THR A 92 3.33 -2.95 -2.27
N ALA A 93 4.16 -3.01 -3.31
CA ALA A 93 5.58 -2.67 -3.20
C ALA A 93 5.80 -1.22 -2.76
N GLU A 94 5.05 -0.27 -3.32
CA GLU A 94 5.18 1.15 -2.98
C GLU A 94 4.73 1.46 -1.56
N LEU A 95 3.62 0.87 -1.10
CA LEU A 95 3.13 1.02 0.27
C LEU A 95 4.12 0.44 1.28
N LEU A 96 4.62 -0.77 1.04
CA LEU A 96 5.63 -1.40 1.90
C LEU A 96 6.95 -0.62 1.88
N ARG A 97 7.43 -0.18 0.71
CA ARG A 97 8.68 0.59 0.60
C ARG A 97 8.61 1.90 1.38
N SER A 98 7.52 2.65 1.24
CA SER A 98 7.33 3.91 1.97
C SER A 98 7.13 3.68 3.46
N GLY A 99 6.37 2.66 3.87
CA GLY A 99 6.18 2.31 5.27
C GLY A 99 7.44 1.81 5.95
N PHE A 100 8.23 0.98 5.27
CA PHE A 100 9.51 0.48 5.81
C PHE A 100 10.62 1.52 5.86
N ALA A 101 10.53 2.62 5.12
CA ALA A 101 11.62 3.60 5.03
C ALA A 101 12.06 4.12 6.41
N HIS A 102 11.10 4.49 7.26
CA HIS A 102 11.39 4.96 8.62
C HIS A 102 11.94 3.83 9.52
N ILE A 103 11.34 2.63 9.44
CA ILE A 103 11.75 1.46 10.22
C ILE A 103 13.19 1.07 9.86
N LYS A 104 13.50 0.99 8.57
CA LYS A 104 14.83 0.69 8.05
C LYS A 104 15.86 1.72 8.51
N PHE A 105 15.54 3.01 8.40
CA PHE A 105 16.42 4.08 8.87
C PHE A 105 16.73 3.95 10.37
N LYS A 106 15.70 3.75 11.21
CA LYS A 106 15.87 3.55 12.66
C LYS A 106 16.68 2.28 12.97
N TYR A 107 16.40 1.19 12.29
CA TYR A 107 17.11 -0.07 12.50
C TYR A 107 18.59 0.05 12.14
N GLU A 108 18.94 0.68 11.02
CA GLU A 108 20.33 0.93 10.65
C GLU A 108 21.03 1.86 11.65
N ALA A 109 20.35 2.91 12.10
CA ALA A 109 20.89 3.80 13.12
C ALA A 109 21.11 3.07 14.47
N LEU A 110 20.20 2.14 14.84
CA LEU A 110 20.32 1.28 16.01
C LEU A 110 21.55 0.36 15.92
N LYS A 111 21.73 -0.29 14.77
CA LYS A 111 22.89 -1.17 14.50
C LYS A 111 24.23 -0.41 14.62
N GLN A 112 24.26 0.83 14.16
CA GLN A 112 25.45 1.67 14.16
C GLN A 112 25.67 2.44 15.48
N GLY A 113 24.75 2.30 16.44
CA GLY A 113 24.84 2.99 17.73
C GLY A 113 24.60 4.50 17.65
N PHE A 114 23.91 4.99 16.60
CA PHE A 114 23.67 6.42 16.41
C PHE A 114 22.56 7.00 17.30
N TYR A 115 21.80 6.15 17.95
CA TYR A 115 20.89 6.60 19.01
C TYR A 115 20.87 5.60 20.16
N ALA A 116 20.47 6.10 21.33
CA ALA A 116 20.28 5.33 22.54
C ALA A 116 18.91 5.65 23.16
N LEU A 117 18.29 4.66 23.74
CA LEU A 117 17.10 4.79 24.58
C LEU A 117 17.49 4.69 26.06
N PRO A 118 16.61 5.17 26.97
CA PRO A 118 16.82 4.95 28.40
C PRO A 118 16.98 3.45 28.69
N VAL A 119 18.03 3.09 29.41
CA VAL A 119 18.33 1.70 29.76
C VAL A 119 17.36 1.24 30.82
N ALA A 120 16.52 0.24 30.50
CA ALA A 120 15.67 -0.44 31.46
C ALA A 120 16.52 -1.42 32.29
N ARG A 121 16.16 -1.62 33.56
CA ARG A 121 16.78 -2.61 34.44
C ARG A 121 15.75 -3.65 34.84
N ILE A 122 16.19 -4.86 35.01
CA ILE A 122 15.35 -5.99 35.42
C ILE A 122 16.07 -6.75 36.51
N ASP A 123 15.32 -7.32 37.43
CA ASP A 123 15.85 -8.17 38.49
C ASP A 123 15.99 -9.63 38.03
N SER A 124 16.76 -10.43 38.77
CA SER A 124 17.04 -11.83 38.41
C SER A 124 15.78 -12.68 38.32
N ASP A 125 14.83 -12.45 39.23
CA ASP A 125 13.58 -13.22 39.33
C ASP A 125 12.66 -12.97 38.12
N ASP A 126 12.72 -11.78 37.53
CA ASP A 126 11.85 -11.37 36.40
C ASP A 126 12.49 -11.66 35.03
N PHE A 127 13.80 -11.98 34.97
CA PHE A 127 14.52 -12.08 33.72
C PHE A 127 14.01 -13.22 32.81
N ALA A 128 13.67 -14.36 33.40
CA ALA A 128 13.15 -15.51 32.64
C ALA A 128 11.83 -15.17 31.95
N ASP A 129 10.90 -14.56 32.68
CA ASP A 129 9.60 -14.14 32.15
C ASP A 129 9.75 -13.07 31.07
N TRP A 130 10.67 -12.13 31.28
CA TRP A 130 11.00 -11.12 30.28
C TRP A 130 11.52 -11.76 28.99
N ALA A 131 12.49 -12.68 29.07
CA ALA A 131 13.06 -13.35 27.91
C ALA A 131 12.01 -14.13 27.11
N ASP A 132 11.13 -14.85 27.80
CA ASP A 132 10.02 -15.56 27.20
C ASP A 132 9.00 -14.64 26.52
N VAL A 133 8.70 -13.46 27.11
CA VAL A 133 7.86 -12.45 26.50
C VAL A 133 8.48 -11.92 25.20
N GLN A 134 9.80 -11.62 25.17
CA GLN A 134 10.46 -11.15 23.96
C GLN A 134 10.40 -12.20 22.85
N MET A 135 10.65 -13.47 23.19
CA MET A 135 10.57 -14.56 22.21
C MET A 135 9.15 -14.73 21.65
N ARG A 136 8.14 -14.75 22.51
CA ARG A 136 6.74 -14.82 22.07
C ARG A 136 6.37 -13.64 21.17
N ASN A 137 6.82 -12.43 21.48
CA ASN A 137 6.60 -11.25 20.63
C ASN A 137 7.18 -11.47 19.21
N ILE A 138 8.42 -11.96 19.10
CA ILE A 138 9.05 -12.22 17.80
C ILE A 138 8.27 -13.29 17.04
N VAL A 139 7.96 -14.43 17.67
CA VAL A 139 7.25 -15.54 17.03
C VAL A 139 5.86 -15.10 16.56
N ASN A 140 5.11 -14.37 17.40
CA ASN A 140 3.77 -13.90 17.05
C ASN A 140 3.81 -12.94 15.85
N GLN A 141 4.81 -12.04 15.77
CA GLN A 141 4.95 -11.15 14.61
C GLN A 141 5.30 -11.93 13.34
N ILE A 142 6.18 -12.94 13.44
CA ILE A 142 6.53 -13.80 12.29
C ILE A 142 5.29 -14.55 11.77
N GLU A 143 4.50 -15.15 12.64
CA GLU A 143 3.28 -15.87 12.24
C GLU A 143 2.24 -14.93 11.63
N ALA A 144 2.07 -13.73 12.20
CA ALA A 144 1.20 -12.70 11.65
C ALA A 144 1.65 -12.27 10.23
N ILE A 145 2.95 -12.04 10.03
CA ILE A 145 3.54 -11.68 8.73
C ILE A 145 3.38 -12.82 7.71
N LYS A 146 3.61 -14.07 8.12
CA LYS A 146 3.40 -15.24 7.26
C LYS A 146 1.95 -15.32 6.78
N LEU A 147 0.98 -15.17 7.70
CA LEU A 147 -0.44 -15.18 7.35
C LEU A 147 -0.79 -14.04 6.39
N ALA A 148 -0.32 -12.83 6.69
CA ALA A 148 -0.51 -11.67 5.84
C ALA A 148 0.07 -11.87 4.42
N GLY A 149 1.28 -12.43 4.33
CA GLY A 149 1.98 -12.64 3.05
C GLY A 149 1.43 -13.81 2.21
N THR A 150 0.96 -14.88 2.87
CA THR A 150 0.51 -16.10 2.17
C THR A 150 -0.99 -16.16 1.89
N VAL A 151 -1.79 -15.48 2.69
CA VAL A 151 -3.25 -15.43 2.54
C VAL A 151 -3.72 -14.01 2.24
N GLY A 152 -3.39 -13.07 3.13
CA GLY A 152 -3.93 -11.71 3.05
C GLY A 152 -3.59 -10.98 1.76
N LEU A 153 -2.33 -11.03 1.30
CA LEU A 153 -1.93 -10.41 0.03
C LEU A 153 -2.57 -11.10 -1.16
N LEU A 154 -2.68 -12.43 -1.18
CA LEU A 154 -3.31 -13.16 -2.28
C LEU A 154 -4.80 -12.82 -2.40
N GLU A 155 -5.51 -12.71 -1.28
CA GLU A 155 -6.90 -12.29 -1.26
C GLU A 155 -7.07 -10.84 -1.73
N ALA A 156 -6.21 -9.93 -1.26
CA ALA A 156 -6.24 -8.52 -1.63
C ALA A 156 -5.90 -8.28 -3.11
N TRP A 157 -5.01 -9.08 -3.70
CA TRP A 157 -4.69 -9.02 -5.14
C TRP A 157 -5.79 -9.60 -6.02
N GLY A 158 -6.66 -10.44 -5.45
CA GLY A 158 -7.72 -11.13 -6.18
C GLY A 158 -7.23 -12.36 -6.94
N PRO A 159 -8.17 -13.21 -7.39
CA PRO A 159 -7.84 -14.40 -8.16
C PRO A 159 -7.36 -14.03 -9.58
N PRO A 160 -6.60 -14.89 -10.25
CA PRO A 160 -6.10 -14.65 -11.60
C PRO A 160 -7.19 -14.19 -12.56
N GLY A 161 -6.96 -13.07 -13.25
CA GLY A 161 -7.90 -12.48 -14.20
C GLY A 161 -9.02 -11.61 -13.60
N GLN A 162 -9.02 -11.42 -12.29
CA GLN A 162 -9.90 -10.47 -11.61
C GLN A 162 -9.06 -9.40 -10.88
N PRO A 163 -9.43 -8.11 -11.00
CA PRO A 163 -8.68 -7.05 -10.31
C PRO A 163 -8.84 -7.17 -8.80
N GLY A 164 -7.77 -6.89 -8.08
CA GLY A 164 -7.76 -6.78 -6.63
C GLY A 164 -8.49 -5.53 -6.11
N GLN A 165 -8.44 -5.36 -4.79
CA GLN A 165 -9.07 -4.24 -4.11
C GLN A 165 -8.01 -3.35 -3.46
N GLU A 166 -7.94 -2.09 -3.86
CA GLU A 166 -6.95 -1.13 -3.36
C GLU A 166 -6.99 -0.94 -1.85
N ARG A 167 -8.19 -0.98 -1.24
CA ARG A 167 -8.37 -0.84 0.21
C ARG A 167 -7.86 -2.06 0.98
N ASP A 168 -8.07 -3.25 0.45
CA ASP A 168 -7.61 -4.49 1.07
C ASP A 168 -6.07 -4.56 0.99
N ILE A 169 -5.48 -4.13 -0.14
CA ILE A 169 -4.03 -4.00 -0.29
C ILE A 169 -3.47 -3.01 0.73
N LEU A 170 -4.09 -1.84 0.89
CA LEU A 170 -3.68 -0.85 1.89
C LEU A 170 -3.73 -1.43 3.30
N GLN A 171 -4.81 -2.10 3.66
CA GLN A 171 -5.02 -2.66 4.99
C GLN A 171 -3.99 -3.76 5.31
N ILE A 172 -3.77 -4.70 4.39
CA ILE A 172 -2.83 -5.80 4.62
C ILE A 172 -1.37 -5.31 4.63
N THR A 173 -1.01 -4.34 3.80
CA THR A 173 0.33 -3.73 3.82
C THR A 173 0.56 -2.96 5.10
N GLN A 174 -0.42 -2.21 5.61
CA GLN A 174 -0.32 -1.54 6.90
C GLN A 174 -0.10 -2.54 8.04
N PHE A 175 -0.83 -3.65 8.04
CA PHE A 175 -0.64 -4.73 9.01
C PHE A 175 0.80 -5.28 9.00
N ILE A 176 1.39 -5.47 7.82
CA ILE A 176 2.80 -5.92 7.70
C ILE A 176 3.77 -4.85 8.22
N ILE A 177 3.50 -3.58 7.95
CA ILE A 177 4.30 -2.45 8.44
C ILE A 177 4.25 -2.37 9.96
N ASP A 178 3.06 -2.48 10.56
CA ASP A 178 2.86 -2.47 12.01
C ASP A 178 3.60 -3.64 12.68
N ALA A 179 3.57 -4.82 12.09
CA ALA A 179 4.34 -5.97 12.57
C ALA A 179 5.85 -5.74 12.51
N ALA A 180 6.36 -5.09 11.45
CA ALA A 180 7.75 -4.69 11.35
C ALA A 180 8.15 -3.64 12.42
N GLU A 181 7.28 -2.68 12.72
CA GLU A 181 7.51 -1.72 13.82
C GLU A 181 7.59 -2.42 15.18
N HIS A 182 6.75 -3.44 15.43
CA HIS A 182 6.82 -4.23 16.65
C HIS A 182 8.12 -5.03 16.75
N LEU A 183 8.61 -5.59 15.64
CA LEU A 183 9.93 -6.26 15.61
C LEU A 183 11.06 -5.27 15.93
N LEU A 184 11.04 -4.07 15.35
CA LEU A 184 12.02 -3.03 15.67
C LEU A 184 11.97 -2.65 17.16
N LYS A 185 10.77 -2.47 17.71
CA LYS A 185 10.61 -2.18 19.14
C LYS A 185 11.12 -3.30 20.03
N THR A 186 10.92 -4.57 19.64
CA THR A 186 11.47 -5.71 20.37
C THR A 186 13.00 -5.70 20.35
N GLU A 187 13.62 -5.41 19.19
CA GLU A 187 15.07 -5.25 19.08
C GLU A 187 15.62 -4.12 19.95
N GLU A 188 14.92 -2.96 19.99
CA GLU A 188 15.24 -1.85 20.89
C GLU A 188 15.17 -2.27 22.37
N VAL A 189 14.09 -2.92 22.77
CA VAL A 189 13.90 -3.38 24.16
C VAL A 189 14.99 -4.34 24.58
N VAL A 190 15.38 -5.27 23.71
CA VAL A 190 16.46 -6.22 23.98
C VAL A 190 17.82 -5.50 24.14
N ARG A 191 18.13 -4.56 23.24
CA ARG A 191 19.43 -3.83 23.26
C ARG A 191 19.58 -2.88 24.42
N PHE A 192 18.51 -2.22 24.85
CA PHE A 192 18.51 -1.22 25.91
C PHE A 192 18.04 -1.76 27.26
N LEU A 193 18.06 -3.07 27.44
CA LEU A 193 17.94 -3.69 28.76
C LEU A 193 19.34 -3.78 29.41
N LYS A 194 19.37 -3.61 30.72
CA LYS A 194 20.51 -3.99 31.56
C LYS A 194 20.06 -5.10 32.52
N PRO A 195 20.32 -6.37 32.19
CA PRO A 195 20.04 -7.47 33.10
C PRO A 195 21.06 -7.53 34.26
N PRO A 196 20.85 -8.37 35.24
CA PRO A 196 21.88 -8.79 36.17
C PRO A 196 23.11 -9.36 35.43
N SER A 197 24.31 -9.18 35.97
CA SER A 197 25.56 -9.50 35.26
C SER A 197 25.66 -10.95 34.82
N HIS A 198 25.10 -11.90 35.58
CA HIS A 198 25.10 -13.31 35.20
C HIS A 198 24.20 -13.65 34.02
N PHE A 199 23.22 -12.78 33.67
CA PHE A 199 22.35 -12.93 32.50
C PHE A 199 22.79 -12.13 31.26
N GLU A 200 23.86 -11.34 31.32
CA GLU A 200 24.34 -10.54 30.19
C GLU A 200 24.59 -11.39 28.92
N LYS A 201 25.17 -12.58 29.09
CA LYS A 201 25.41 -13.53 27.99
C LYS A 201 24.12 -14.05 27.34
N VAL A 202 23.05 -14.23 28.12
CA VAL A 202 21.75 -14.60 27.60
C VAL A 202 21.15 -13.46 26.77
N GLN A 203 21.19 -12.23 27.29
CA GLN A 203 20.72 -11.04 26.56
C GLN A 203 21.45 -10.88 25.22
N GLU A 204 22.79 -11.04 25.21
CA GLU A 204 23.58 -10.93 23.97
C GLU A 204 23.10 -11.88 22.87
N LEU A 205 22.62 -13.07 23.22
CA LEU A 205 22.07 -14.04 22.27
C LEU A 205 20.73 -13.60 21.68
N TYR A 206 19.99 -12.72 22.35
CA TYR A 206 18.72 -12.18 21.84
C TYR A 206 18.94 -10.98 20.93
N ILE A 207 20.05 -10.26 21.06
CA ILE A 207 20.37 -9.09 20.22
C ILE A 207 20.49 -9.52 18.75
N GLY A 208 19.75 -8.86 17.89
CA GLY A 208 19.76 -9.10 16.44
C GLY A 208 18.77 -10.15 15.96
N ILE A 209 18.07 -10.87 16.86
CA ILE A 209 17.08 -11.89 16.46
C ILE A 209 15.89 -11.23 15.76
N ALA A 210 15.27 -10.20 16.36
CA ALA A 210 14.19 -9.45 15.74
C ALA A 210 14.68 -8.68 14.49
N GLY A 211 15.91 -8.16 14.55
CA GLY A 211 16.53 -7.45 13.45
C GLY A 211 16.72 -8.28 12.18
N ARG A 212 17.09 -9.55 12.31
CA ARG A 212 17.18 -10.48 11.15
C ARG A 212 15.84 -10.64 10.44
N GLN A 213 14.74 -10.69 11.18
CA GLN A 213 13.41 -10.80 10.61
C GLN A 213 13.04 -9.52 9.82
N LEU A 214 13.44 -8.34 10.31
CA LEU A 214 13.28 -7.08 9.61
C LEU A 214 14.04 -7.07 8.26
N GLU A 215 15.29 -7.56 8.25
CA GLU A 215 16.09 -7.63 7.03
C GLU A 215 15.44 -8.50 5.95
N GLU A 216 14.74 -9.58 6.33
CA GLU A 216 13.96 -10.39 5.40
C GLU A 216 12.76 -9.61 4.83
N LEU A 217 12.02 -8.88 5.67
CA LEU A 217 10.88 -8.08 5.23
C LEU A 217 11.27 -6.98 4.25
N PHE A 218 12.40 -6.33 4.46
CA PHE A 218 12.88 -5.25 3.59
C PHE A 218 13.19 -5.70 2.16
N LYS A 219 13.28 -7.00 1.89
CA LYS A 219 13.48 -7.56 0.54
C LYS A 219 12.20 -7.57 -0.29
N ILE A 220 11.01 -7.55 0.35
CA ILE A 220 9.73 -7.73 -0.35
C ILE A 220 9.49 -6.68 -1.43
N PRO A 221 9.57 -5.36 -1.15
CA PRO A 221 9.30 -4.33 -2.15
C PRO A 221 10.21 -4.43 -3.38
N ASP A 222 11.50 -4.59 -3.14
CA ASP A 222 12.49 -4.65 -4.23
C ASP A 222 12.30 -5.90 -5.11
N TRP A 223 11.96 -7.04 -4.49
CA TRP A 223 11.65 -8.25 -5.23
C TRP A 223 10.41 -8.07 -6.12
N ILE A 224 9.31 -7.53 -5.59
CA ILE A 224 8.09 -7.27 -6.36
C ILE A 224 8.41 -6.36 -7.54
N ILE A 225 9.10 -5.23 -7.31
CA ILE A 225 9.48 -4.29 -8.36
C ILE A 225 10.34 -4.98 -9.42
N SER A 226 11.30 -5.82 -9.02
CA SER A 226 12.16 -6.55 -9.97
C SER A 226 11.36 -7.46 -10.90
N LYS A 227 10.23 -8.02 -10.43
CA LYS A 227 9.35 -8.88 -11.22
C LYS A 227 8.41 -8.06 -12.10
N THR A 228 7.77 -7.04 -11.55
CA THR A 228 6.81 -6.23 -12.32
C THR A 228 7.46 -5.33 -13.38
N SER A 229 8.78 -5.08 -13.28
CA SER A 229 9.56 -4.32 -14.26
C SER A 229 10.24 -5.19 -15.32
N ASP A 230 10.14 -6.51 -15.24
CA ASP A 230 10.74 -7.41 -16.22
C ASP A 230 9.83 -7.57 -17.43
N GLU A 231 10.19 -6.94 -18.55
CA GLU A 231 9.45 -7.01 -19.81
C GLU A 231 9.36 -8.44 -20.39
N ASN A 232 10.26 -9.34 -19.99
CA ASN A 232 10.31 -10.73 -20.42
C ASN A 232 9.82 -11.71 -19.35
N LEU A 233 9.08 -11.22 -18.34
CA LEU A 233 8.57 -12.06 -17.27
C LEU A 233 7.75 -13.22 -17.83
N ALA A 234 8.20 -14.44 -17.60
CA ALA A 234 7.48 -15.64 -18.04
C ALA A 234 6.15 -15.76 -17.27
N PRO A 235 5.06 -16.19 -17.95
CA PRO A 235 3.82 -16.52 -17.24
C PRO A 235 4.04 -17.63 -16.22
N GLY A 236 3.42 -17.53 -15.04
CA GLY A 236 3.50 -18.53 -13.98
C GLY A 236 3.63 -17.94 -12.59
N ASP A 237 3.78 -18.82 -11.62
CA ASP A 237 3.95 -18.41 -10.22
C ASP A 237 5.39 -17.94 -9.97
N HIS A 238 5.52 -16.74 -9.42
CA HIS A 238 6.79 -16.17 -8.99
C HIS A 238 6.84 -16.14 -7.48
N ILE A 239 7.74 -16.93 -6.88
CA ILE A 239 7.79 -17.16 -5.44
C ILE A 239 8.97 -16.40 -4.82
N LEU A 240 8.70 -15.54 -3.84
CA LEU A 240 9.70 -15.01 -2.91
C LEU A 240 9.77 -15.92 -1.69
N LYS A 241 10.94 -16.51 -1.46
CA LYS A 241 11.20 -17.27 -0.24
C LYS A 241 11.83 -16.34 0.80
N LEU A 242 11.10 -16.05 1.85
CA LEU A 242 11.59 -15.36 3.04
C LEU A 242 11.99 -16.40 4.10
N VAL A 243 13.09 -16.17 4.78
CA VAL A 243 13.65 -17.11 5.78
C VAL A 243 13.57 -16.44 7.15
N PHE A 244 12.56 -16.81 7.90
CA PHE A 244 12.32 -16.34 9.27
C PHE A 244 12.83 -17.36 10.29
N ASP A 245 14.12 -17.69 10.22
CA ASP A 245 14.73 -18.72 11.04
C ASP A 245 15.57 -18.10 12.18
N MET A 246 15.64 -18.83 13.30
CA MET A 246 16.63 -18.56 14.32
C MET A 246 18.00 -19.05 13.85
N PRO A 247 19.10 -18.45 14.34
CA PRO A 247 20.43 -18.97 14.04
C PRO A 247 20.58 -20.45 14.44
N ASP A 248 21.32 -21.22 13.64
CA ASP A 248 21.58 -22.64 13.95
C ASP A 248 22.16 -22.80 15.35
N GLY A 249 21.59 -23.70 16.14
CA GLY A 249 22.01 -23.96 17.50
C GLY A 249 21.74 -22.82 18.50
N TRP A 250 20.95 -21.82 18.12
CA TRP A 250 20.66 -20.68 19.00
C TRP A 250 19.90 -21.08 20.25
N VAL A 251 18.91 -21.95 20.14
CA VAL A 251 18.10 -22.45 21.28
C VAL A 251 19.00 -23.15 22.31
N GLU A 252 19.88 -24.03 21.83
CA GLU A 252 20.83 -24.75 22.68
C GLU A 252 21.79 -23.80 23.38
N GLN A 253 22.26 -22.76 22.67
CA GLN A 253 23.14 -21.74 23.24
C GLN A 253 22.44 -20.92 24.33
N VAL A 254 21.17 -20.52 24.10
CA VAL A 254 20.37 -19.79 25.09
C VAL A 254 20.13 -20.64 26.32
N ILE A 255 19.70 -21.91 26.17
CA ILE A 255 19.47 -22.82 27.30
C ILE A 255 20.76 -23.02 28.11
N LYS A 256 21.89 -23.23 27.42
CA LYS A 256 23.19 -23.40 28.08
C LYS A 256 23.59 -22.14 28.85
N ALA A 257 23.52 -20.97 28.22
CA ALA A 257 23.88 -19.69 28.86
C ALA A 257 22.95 -19.38 30.06
N TYR A 258 21.66 -19.71 29.96
CA TYR A 258 20.71 -19.53 31.04
C TYR A 258 21.04 -20.42 32.24
N ASN A 259 21.29 -21.73 32.02
CA ASN A 259 21.66 -22.65 33.09
C ASN A 259 22.98 -22.22 33.78
N GLU A 260 24.01 -21.83 33.00
CA GLU A 260 25.26 -21.27 33.54
C GLU A 260 25.02 -20.04 34.42
N ALA A 261 24.06 -19.18 34.01
CA ALA A 261 23.71 -17.98 34.77
C ALA A 261 23.03 -18.31 36.10
N VAL A 262 22.08 -19.24 36.09
CA VAL A 262 21.37 -19.69 37.31
C VAL A 262 22.32 -20.39 38.31
N ASP A 263 23.24 -21.22 37.82
CA ASP A 263 24.21 -21.91 38.67
C ASP A 263 25.23 -20.96 39.31
N SER A 264 25.41 -19.75 38.74
CA SER A 264 26.37 -18.75 39.22
C SER A 264 25.77 -17.64 40.10
N ALA A 265 24.42 -17.62 40.26
CA ALA A 265 23.66 -16.64 41.04
C ALA A 265 23.59 -17.02 42.51
#